data_d7b07123d8cf9f19e74bee8a54e5313d
#
_entry.id   d7b07123d8cf9f19e74bee8a54e5313d
#
_cell.length_a   1.000
_cell.length_b   1.000
_cell.length_c   1.000
_cell.angle_alpha   90.00
_cell.angle_beta   90.00
_cell.angle_gamma   90.00
#
_symmetry.space_group_name_H-M   'P 1'
#
loop_
_entity.id
_entity.type
_entity.pdbx_description
1 polymer ?
#
loop_
_entity_poly.entity_id
_entity_poly.type
_entity_poly.pdbx_seq_one_letter_code
_entity_poly.pdbx_strand_id
1 'polypeptide(L)'
;MKVLVVDDEPDVIEVVNLCFSLRWPEADVVAAKNADEAFELIEAHAPDLILLDIVLPGTDGFQICQEVRRFSDVPIIMLTARDSEVDKVRGLEMGADDYVTKPFSHLELLARVRAVLRRYQSQLPAVGEIFESGDLRIDYGSRQVAVRGQSVRLTPTEYSLLFHLTRNAGRVLPHHTLLAKVWGREYVDEIDYLKVYIRRLRQKLEGDPETIGRIVSERGVGYKFVAA
;
A
#
# COMPACT_ATOMS: atom_id res chain seq x y z
N MET A 1 -7.68 -17.16 4.27
CA MET A 1 -6.71 -16.06 4.14
C MET A 1 -5.36 -16.57 4.57
N LYS A 2 -4.34 -16.43 3.72
CA LYS A 2 -2.97 -16.85 4.00
C LYS A 2 -2.12 -15.64 4.37
N VAL A 3 -1.43 -15.70 5.49
CA VAL A 3 -0.61 -14.60 6.02
C VAL A 3 0.81 -15.09 6.19
N LEU A 4 1.76 -14.38 5.61
CA LEU A 4 3.18 -14.61 5.84
C LEU A 4 3.71 -13.58 6.84
N VAL A 5 4.33 -14.06 7.91
CA VAL A 5 5.05 -13.23 8.88
C VAL A 5 6.53 -13.43 8.65
N VAL A 6 7.25 -12.37 8.37
CA VAL A 6 8.72 -12.39 8.19
C VAL A 6 9.33 -11.64 9.37
N ASP A 7 9.80 -12.39 10.35
CA ASP A 7 10.32 -11.86 11.62
C ASP A 7 11.20 -12.93 12.28
N ASP A 8 12.36 -12.58 12.81
CA ASP A 8 13.25 -13.53 13.48
C ASP A 8 12.93 -13.69 14.98
N GLU A 9 12.09 -12.82 15.54
CA GLU A 9 11.65 -12.87 16.93
C GLU A 9 10.46 -13.82 17.12
N PRO A 10 10.62 -14.98 17.82
CA PRO A 10 9.53 -15.92 18.03
C PRO A 10 8.33 -15.32 18.75
N ASP A 11 8.57 -14.40 19.69
CA ASP A 11 7.51 -13.74 20.48
C ASP A 11 6.59 -12.90 19.58
N VAL A 12 7.14 -12.22 18.57
CA VAL A 12 6.36 -11.44 17.60
C VAL A 12 5.48 -12.36 16.76
N ILE A 13 6.05 -13.49 16.28
CA ILE A 13 5.31 -14.50 15.51
C ILE A 13 4.16 -15.06 16.35
N GLU A 14 4.40 -15.38 17.64
CA GLU A 14 3.35 -15.90 18.53
C GLU A 14 2.23 -14.86 18.76
N VAL A 15 2.58 -13.61 19.01
CA VAL A 15 1.60 -12.51 19.16
C VAL A 15 0.77 -12.33 17.88
N VAL A 16 1.39 -12.35 16.71
CA VAL A 16 0.67 -12.26 15.43
C VAL A 16 -0.28 -13.44 15.26
N ASN A 17 0.21 -14.69 15.50
CA ASN A 17 -0.64 -15.88 15.42
C ASN A 17 -1.87 -15.76 16.34
N LEU A 18 -1.68 -15.31 17.58
CA LEU A 18 -2.78 -15.09 18.52
C LEU A 18 -3.75 -14.03 18.00
N CYS A 19 -3.27 -12.92 17.48
CA CYS A 19 -4.11 -11.87 16.92
C CYS A 19 -5.00 -12.40 15.78
N PHE A 20 -4.41 -13.16 14.86
CA PHE A 20 -5.16 -13.70 13.73
C PHE A 20 -6.13 -14.80 14.15
N SER A 21 -5.76 -15.70 15.06
CA SER A 21 -6.64 -16.76 15.56
C SER A 21 -7.89 -16.20 16.25
N LEU A 22 -7.76 -15.10 16.96
CA LEU A 22 -8.89 -14.43 17.63
C LEU A 22 -9.85 -13.75 16.63
N ARG A 23 -9.36 -13.23 15.53
CA ARG A 23 -10.17 -12.42 14.61
C ARG A 23 -10.56 -13.15 13.34
N TRP A 24 -9.68 -14.00 12.82
CA TRP A 24 -9.85 -14.82 11.63
C TRP A 24 -9.36 -16.24 11.91
N PRO A 25 -10.16 -17.07 12.61
CA PRO A 25 -9.78 -18.43 12.98
C PRO A 25 -9.41 -19.33 11.78
N GLU A 26 -9.89 -18.97 10.60
CA GLU A 26 -9.61 -19.64 9.32
C GLU A 26 -8.32 -19.13 8.64
N ALA A 27 -7.59 -18.19 9.25
CA ALA A 27 -6.37 -17.69 8.67
C ALA A 27 -5.25 -18.71 8.84
N ASP A 28 -4.54 -18.97 7.76
CA ASP A 28 -3.34 -19.78 7.73
C ASP A 28 -2.14 -18.84 7.84
N VAL A 29 -1.45 -18.86 8.98
CA VAL A 29 -0.31 -18.00 9.27
C VAL A 29 0.96 -18.82 9.22
N VAL A 30 1.82 -18.50 8.27
CA VAL A 30 3.16 -19.10 8.13
C VAL A 30 4.23 -18.07 8.45
N ALA A 31 5.38 -18.52 8.96
CA ALA A 31 6.46 -17.65 9.39
C ALA A 31 7.77 -17.96 8.67
N ALA A 32 8.50 -16.90 8.32
CA ALA A 32 9.87 -16.94 7.83
C ALA A 32 10.76 -16.12 8.77
N LYS A 33 12.03 -16.52 8.94
CA LYS A 33 12.98 -15.84 9.83
C LYS A 33 14.04 -15.03 9.09
N ASN A 34 14.07 -15.15 7.78
CA ASN A 34 15.03 -14.50 6.89
C ASN A 34 14.46 -14.34 5.48
N ALA A 35 15.23 -13.69 4.60
CA ALA A 35 14.81 -13.43 3.23
C ALA A 35 14.59 -14.68 2.39
N ASP A 36 15.47 -15.67 2.50
CA ASP A 36 15.41 -16.89 1.67
C ASP A 36 14.14 -17.67 1.98
N GLU A 37 13.86 -17.91 3.27
CA GLU A 37 12.60 -18.52 3.72
C GLU A 37 11.37 -17.71 3.28
N ALA A 38 11.46 -16.37 3.34
CA ALA A 38 10.36 -15.52 2.94
C ALA A 38 10.02 -15.69 1.45
N PHE A 39 11.03 -15.70 0.56
CA PHE A 39 10.79 -15.88 -0.88
C PHE A 39 10.28 -17.29 -1.20
N GLU A 40 10.81 -18.34 -0.57
CA GLU A 40 10.30 -19.69 -0.71
C GLU A 40 8.83 -19.81 -0.32
N LEU A 41 8.44 -19.21 0.82
CA LEU A 41 7.06 -19.22 1.28
C LEU A 41 6.14 -18.35 0.43
N ILE A 42 6.61 -17.22 -0.12
CA ILE A 42 5.83 -16.42 -1.06
C ILE A 42 5.48 -17.22 -2.31
N GLU A 43 6.46 -17.96 -2.85
CA GLU A 43 6.24 -18.78 -4.05
C GLU A 43 5.33 -19.99 -3.74
N ALA A 44 5.59 -20.70 -2.63
CA ALA A 44 4.86 -21.92 -2.28
C ALA A 44 3.42 -21.66 -1.82
N HIS A 45 3.18 -20.58 -1.08
CA HIS A 45 1.90 -20.33 -0.42
C HIS A 45 1.06 -19.25 -1.09
N ALA A 46 1.64 -18.37 -1.91
CA ALA A 46 0.96 -17.21 -2.50
C ALA A 46 0.13 -16.44 -1.44
N PRO A 47 0.77 -15.78 -0.46
CA PRO A 47 0.08 -15.16 0.67
C PRO A 47 -0.84 -14.01 0.22
N ASP A 48 -1.92 -13.82 0.97
CA ASP A 48 -2.86 -12.71 0.81
C ASP A 48 -2.37 -11.42 1.52
N LEU A 49 -1.42 -11.57 2.45
CA LEU A 49 -0.83 -10.50 3.25
C LEU A 49 0.55 -10.90 3.72
N ILE A 50 1.48 -9.95 3.71
CA ILE A 50 2.82 -10.10 4.31
C ILE A 50 2.95 -9.08 5.46
N LEU A 51 3.33 -9.57 6.63
CA LEU A 51 3.82 -8.76 7.75
C LEU A 51 5.35 -8.91 7.76
N LEU A 52 6.08 -7.82 7.62
CA LEU A 52 7.53 -7.87 7.33
C LEU A 52 8.29 -7.00 8.32
N ASP A 53 9.16 -7.60 9.11
CA ASP A 53 10.08 -6.83 9.93
C ASP A 53 11.13 -6.10 9.07
N ILE A 54 11.49 -4.91 9.51
CA ILE A 54 12.55 -4.12 8.88
C ILE A 54 13.92 -4.68 9.23
N VAL A 55 14.11 -5.13 10.48
CA VAL A 55 15.40 -5.59 10.98
C VAL A 55 15.42 -7.11 11.00
N LEU A 56 16.09 -7.69 10.02
CA LEU A 56 16.24 -9.15 9.90
C LEU A 56 17.73 -9.54 9.87
N PRO A 57 18.08 -10.73 10.35
CA PRO A 57 19.45 -11.22 10.26
C PRO A 57 19.96 -11.24 8.81
N GLY A 58 21.03 -10.49 8.54
CA GLY A 58 21.71 -10.50 7.23
C GLY A 58 21.00 -9.75 6.11
N THR A 59 19.80 -9.19 6.33
CA THR A 59 19.03 -8.50 5.30
C THR A 59 18.19 -7.35 5.89
N ASP A 60 18.00 -6.29 5.12
CA ASP A 60 17.07 -5.20 5.41
C ASP A 60 15.67 -5.53 4.84
N GLY A 61 14.63 -5.53 5.66
CA GLY A 61 13.26 -5.78 5.22
C GLY A 61 12.77 -4.83 4.12
N PHE A 62 13.36 -3.63 4.01
CA PHE A 62 13.08 -2.75 2.86
C PHE A 62 13.51 -3.36 1.52
N GLN A 63 14.63 -4.10 1.50
CA GLN A 63 15.09 -4.79 0.30
C GLN A 63 14.13 -5.92 -0.08
N ILE A 64 13.68 -6.71 0.90
CA ILE A 64 12.68 -7.76 0.67
C ILE A 64 11.40 -7.15 0.08
N CYS A 65 10.91 -6.05 0.66
CA CYS A 65 9.73 -5.34 0.16
C CYS A 65 9.91 -4.91 -1.30
N GLN A 66 11.04 -4.31 -1.63
CA GLN A 66 11.36 -3.86 -2.98
C GLN A 66 11.44 -5.02 -3.98
N GLU A 67 12.08 -6.14 -3.61
CA GLU A 67 12.15 -7.32 -4.45
C GLU A 67 10.76 -7.94 -4.69
N VAL A 68 9.95 -8.09 -3.64
CA VAL A 68 8.56 -8.58 -3.77
C VAL A 68 7.77 -7.72 -4.75
N ARG A 69 7.93 -6.41 -4.71
CA ARG A 69 7.22 -5.48 -5.61
C ARG A 69 7.60 -5.60 -7.08
N ARG A 70 8.71 -6.27 -7.42
CA ARG A 70 9.07 -6.56 -8.83
C ARG A 70 8.12 -7.56 -9.47
N PHE A 71 7.54 -8.47 -8.68
CA PHE A 71 6.70 -9.55 -9.21
C PHE A 71 5.32 -9.67 -8.57
N SER A 72 5.07 -9.03 -7.41
CA SER A 72 3.81 -9.16 -6.67
C SER A 72 3.29 -7.83 -6.15
N ASP A 73 1.95 -7.67 -6.18
CA ASP A 73 1.23 -6.55 -5.55
C ASP A 73 0.59 -6.98 -4.22
N VAL A 74 0.99 -8.12 -3.66
CA VAL A 74 0.50 -8.59 -2.36
C VAL A 74 0.62 -7.50 -1.30
N PRO A 75 -0.39 -7.29 -0.44
CA PRO A 75 -0.32 -6.33 0.65
C PRO A 75 0.90 -6.57 1.55
N ILE A 76 1.67 -5.52 1.85
CA ILE A 76 2.80 -5.58 2.77
C ILE A 76 2.61 -4.54 3.86
N ILE A 77 2.61 -5.00 5.11
CA ILE A 77 2.66 -4.13 6.30
C ILE A 77 4.03 -4.32 6.94
N MET A 78 4.78 -3.22 7.09
CA MET A 78 6.07 -3.26 7.77
C MET A 78 5.86 -3.33 9.28
N LEU A 79 6.58 -4.22 9.95
CA LEU A 79 6.72 -4.23 11.41
C LEU A 79 8.04 -3.55 11.75
N THR A 80 8.06 -2.62 12.69
CA THR A 80 9.28 -1.87 12.98
C THR A 80 9.43 -1.51 14.45
N ALA A 81 10.60 -1.72 15.01
CA ALA A 81 10.98 -1.14 16.30
C ALA A 81 11.38 0.35 16.19
N ARG A 82 11.52 0.85 14.96
CA ARG A 82 11.93 2.22 14.69
C ARG A 82 10.69 3.11 14.54
N ASP A 83 10.51 4.02 15.48
CA ASP A 83 9.41 5.01 15.46
C ASP A 83 9.80 6.30 14.72
N SER A 84 10.87 6.27 13.90
CA SER A 84 11.27 7.45 13.17
C SER A 84 10.35 7.66 11.97
N GLU A 85 9.91 8.90 11.79
CA GLU A 85 9.13 9.32 10.62
C GLU A 85 9.85 9.01 9.32
N VAL A 86 11.19 9.07 9.33
CA VAL A 86 12.06 8.76 8.17
C VAL A 86 11.94 7.28 7.76
N ASP A 87 11.96 6.34 8.72
CA ASP A 87 11.85 4.91 8.40
C ASP A 87 10.44 4.55 7.90
N LYS A 88 9.40 5.21 8.43
CA LYS A 88 8.02 5.06 7.95
C LYS A 88 7.89 5.52 6.50
N VAL A 89 8.37 6.71 6.18
CA VAL A 89 8.38 7.26 4.81
C VAL A 89 9.18 6.34 3.89
N ARG A 90 10.36 5.88 4.30
CA ARG A 90 11.20 4.96 3.52
C ARG A 90 10.48 3.65 3.21
N GLY A 91 9.82 3.03 4.20
CA GLY A 91 9.05 1.80 3.99
C GLY A 91 7.96 1.97 2.94
N LEU A 92 7.21 3.05 3.05
CA LEU A 92 6.18 3.38 2.07
C LEU A 92 6.79 3.65 0.69
N GLU A 93 7.93 4.35 0.58
CA GLU A 93 8.62 4.57 -0.69
C GLU A 93 9.12 3.27 -1.33
N MET A 94 9.54 2.27 -0.54
CA MET A 94 9.96 0.95 -1.03
C MET A 94 8.80 0.06 -1.46
N GLY A 95 7.55 0.46 -1.19
CA GLY A 95 6.39 -0.27 -1.71
C GLY A 95 5.47 -0.85 -0.64
N ALA A 96 5.73 -0.66 0.64
CA ALA A 96 4.82 -1.08 1.69
C ALA A 96 3.47 -0.36 1.59
N ASP A 97 2.41 -1.00 2.05
CA ASP A 97 1.04 -0.46 2.09
C ASP A 97 0.73 0.22 3.42
N ASP A 98 1.43 -0.19 4.48
CA ASP A 98 1.29 0.34 5.83
C ASP A 98 2.49 -0.05 6.68
N TYR A 99 2.53 0.46 7.93
CA TYR A 99 3.50 0.04 8.94
C TYR A 99 2.85 -0.06 10.32
N VAL A 100 3.47 -0.84 11.21
CA VAL A 100 3.10 -1.01 12.62
C VAL A 100 4.37 -0.91 13.46
N THR A 101 4.36 -0.06 14.48
CA THR A 101 5.51 0.12 15.36
C THR A 101 5.48 -0.92 16.49
N LYS A 102 6.58 -1.64 16.70
CA LYS A 102 6.78 -2.54 17.85
C LYS A 102 7.16 -1.73 19.10
N PRO A 103 6.59 -2.06 20.29
CA PRO A 103 5.54 -3.05 20.52
C PRO A 103 4.18 -2.52 20.10
N PHE A 104 3.38 -3.36 19.46
CA PHE A 104 2.04 -3.03 18.99
C PHE A 104 0.94 -3.72 19.80
N SER A 105 -0.22 -3.08 19.88
CA SER A 105 -1.40 -3.73 20.41
C SER A 105 -2.07 -4.61 19.34
N HIS A 106 -2.73 -5.69 19.79
CA HIS A 106 -3.53 -6.53 18.89
C HIS A 106 -4.61 -5.72 18.15
N LEU A 107 -5.21 -4.72 18.80
CA LEU A 107 -6.23 -3.86 18.18
C LEU A 107 -5.64 -3.02 17.03
N GLU A 108 -4.45 -2.47 17.21
CA GLU A 108 -3.76 -1.68 16.22
C GLU A 108 -3.41 -2.54 14.99
N LEU A 109 -2.71 -3.66 15.21
CA LEU A 109 -2.35 -4.57 14.11
C LEU A 109 -3.57 -4.98 13.31
N LEU A 110 -4.63 -5.46 13.98
CA LEU A 110 -5.85 -5.90 13.30
C LEU A 110 -6.61 -4.76 12.59
N ALA A 111 -6.55 -3.53 13.12
CA ALA A 111 -7.14 -2.36 12.46
C ALA A 111 -6.41 -2.04 11.15
N ARG A 112 -5.07 -2.05 11.16
CA ARG A 112 -4.25 -1.79 9.97
C ARG A 112 -4.39 -2.90 8.93
N VAL A 113 -4.36 -4.16 9.35
CA VAL A 113 -4.64 -5.31 8.46
C VAL A 113 -5.98 -5.15 7.76
N ARG A 114 -7.04 -4.82 8.49
CA ARG A 114 -8.37 -4.58 7.89
C ARG A 114 -8.37 -3.41 6.91
N ALA A 115 -7.70 -2.31 7.25
CA ALA A 115 -7.61 -1.14 6.38
C ALA A 115 -6.89 -1.47 5.06
N VAL A 116 -5.81 -2.22 5.13
CA VAL A 116 -5.05 -2.68 3.96
C VAL A 116 -5.90 -3.63 3.12
N LEU A 117 -6.43 -4.72 3.70
CA LEU A 117 -7.23 -5.71 2.98
C LEU A 117 -8.49 -5.11 2.34
N ARG A 118 -9.12 -4.11 2.99
CA ARG A 118 -10.27 -3.40 2.41
C ARG A 118 -9.92 -2.72 1.08
N ARG A 119 -8.73 -2.14 0.94
CA ARG A 119 -8.26 -1.52 -0.32
C ARG A 119 -8.12 -2.55 -1.44
N TYR A 120 -7.69 -3.75 -1.09
CA TYR A 120 -7.56 -4.88 -2.02
C TYR A 120 -8.91 -5.47 -2.43
N GLN A 121 -9.90 -5.49 -1.51
CA GLN A 121 -11.23 -6.04 -1.72
C GLN A 121 -12.26 -5.01 -2.18
N SER A 122 -11.92 -3.71 -2.21
CA SER A 122 -12.88 -2.65 -2.54
C SER A 122 -13.59 -2.93 -3.85
N GLN A 123 -14.92 -2.86 -3.81
CA GLN A 123 -15.80 -3.16 -4.93
C GLN A 123 -15.45 -2.35 -6.16
N LEU A 124 -15.37 -3.02 -7.29
CA LEU A 124 -15.17 -2.41 -8.60
C LEU A 124 -16.34 -1.48 -8.91
N PRO A 125 -16.08 -0.29 -9.49
CA PRO A 125 -17.12 0.50 -10.14
C PRO A 125 -17.79 -0.33 -11.24
N ALA A 126 -18.93 0.16 -11.72
CA ALA A 126 -19.71 -0.53 -12.74
C ALA A 126 -18.84 -0.92 -13.96
N VAL A 127 -19.04 -2.12 -14.45
CA VAL A 127 -18.35 -2.66 -15.63
C VAL A 127 -18.50 -1.69 -16.81
N GLY A 128 -17.36 -1.34 -17.45
CA GLY A 128 -17.34 -0.54 -18.69
C GLY A 128 -17.16 0.95 -18.50
N GLU A 129 -16.94 1.49 -17.30
CA GLU A 129 -16.65 2.91 -17.12
C GLU A 129 -15.17 3.19 -17.39
N ILE A 130 -14.89 3.95 -18.45
CA ILE A 130 -13.56 4.33 -18.88
C ILE A 130 -13.37 5.83 -18.63
N PHE A 131 -12.23 6.20 -18.05
CA PHE A 131 -11.77 7.57 -17.94
C PHE A 131 -10.61 7.79 -18.90
N GLU A 132 -10.70 8.87 -19.71
CA GLU A 132 -9.65 9.27 -20.64
C GLU A 132 -9.29 10.74 -20.42
N SER A 133 -8.00 11.05 -20.41
CA SER A 133 -7.49 12.41 -20.28
C SER A 133 -6.10 12.48 -20.93
N GLY A 134 -6.02 13.13 -22.09
CA GLY A 134 -4.82 13.14 -22.91
C GLY A 134 -4.39 11.71 -23.27
N ASP A 135 -3.19 11.33 -22.88
CA ASP A 135 -2.62 10.00 -23.13
C ASP A 135 -2.85 9.00 -21.97
N LEU A 136 -3.57 9.40 -20.89
CA LEU A 136 -3.98 8.53 -19.78
C LEU A 136 -5.33 7.90 -20.07
N ARG A 137 -5.40 6.57 -19.94
CA ARG A 137 -6.63 5.78 -20.02
C ARG A 137 -6.76 4.92 -18.77
N ILE A 138 -7.92 4.92 -18.13
CA ILE A 138 -8.24 4.10 -16.97
C ILE A 138 -9.54 3.37 -17.25
N ASP A 139 -9.50 2.06 -17.21
CA ASP A 139 -10.69 1.21 -17.14
C ASP A 139 -10.98 0.91 -15.67
N TYR A 140 -12.02 1.53 -15.12
CA TYR A 140 -12.36 1.36 -13.72
C TYR A 140 -12.87 -0.05 -13.40
N GLY A 141 -13.51 -0.71 -14.38
CA GLY A 141 -14.03 -2.06 -14.19
C GLY A 141 -12.93 -3.11 -14.05
N SER A 142 -11.92 -3.06 -14.92
CA SER A 142 -10.78 -3.97 -14.89
C SER A 142 -9.60 -3.46 -14.04
N ARG A 143 -9.66 -2.24 -13.52
CA ARG A 143 -8.56 -1.52 -12.84
C ARG A 143 -7.30 -1.35 -13.68
N GLN A 144 -7.43 -1.41 -14.99
CA GLN A 144 -6.30 -1.22 -15.89
C GLN A 144 -6.03 0.26 -16.10
N VAL A 145 -4.75 0.61 -16.02
CA VAL A 145 -4.25 1.96 -16.26
C VAL A 145 -3.23 1.90 -17.39
N ALA A 146 -3.37 2.79 -18.35
CA ALA A 146 -2.42 2.91 -19.45
C ALA A 146 -2.05 4.38 -19.68
N VAL A 147 -0.77 4.64 -19.95
CA VAL A 147 -0.24 5.95 -20.36
C VAL A 147 0.46 5.77 -21.71
N ARG A 148 0.11 6.57 -22.69
CA ARG A 148 0.64 6.46 -24.07
C ARG A 148 0.44 5.07 -24.66
N GLY A 149 -0.66 4.40 -24.31
CA GLY A 149 -0.96 3.03 -24.72
C GLY A 149 -0.16 1.94 -24.01
N GLN A 150 0.75 2.29 -23.11
CA GLN A 150 1.51 1.32 -22.31
C GLN A 150 0.84 1.09 -20.97
N SER A 151 0.68 -0.17 -20.56
CA SER A 151 0.11 -0.52 -19.26
C SER A 151 1.01 -0.05 -18.12
N VAL A 152 0.40 0.58 -17.12
CA VAL A 152 1.07 1.05 -15.91
C VAL A 152 0.58 0.22 -14.73
N ARG A 153 1.51 -0.49 -14.08
CA ARG A 153 1.19 -1.31 -12.91
C ARG A 153 1.09 -0.43 -11.66
N LEU A 154 -0.09 -0.42 -11.05
CA LEU A 154 -0.34 0.26 -9.79
C LEU A 154 -0.68 -0.76 -8.70
N THR A 155 -0.18 -0.52 -7.48
CA THR A 155 -0.69 -1.25 -6.31
C THR A 155 -2.14 -0.84 -6.04
N PRO A 156 -2.93 -1.66 -5.33
CA PRO A 156 -4.31 -1.31 -4.99
C PRO A 156 -4.47 0.03 -4.26
N THR A 157 -3.52 0.40 -3.41
CA THR A 157 -3.53 1.70 -2.72
C THR A 157 -3.28 2.86 -3.69
N GLU A 158 -2.31 2.73 -4.59
CA GLU A 158 -2.05 3.71 -5.66
C GLU A 158 -3.26 3.85 -6.59
N TYR A 159 -3.84 2.72 -6.99
CA TYR A 159 -5.05 2.73 -7.81
C TYR A 159 -6.22 3.42 -7.09
N SER A 160 -6.45 3.11 -5.82
CA SER A 160 -7.51 3.74 -5.02
C SER A 160 -7.33 5.27 -4.94
N LEU A 161 -6.11 5.72 -4.74
CA LEU A 161 -5.80 7.16 -4.73
C LEU A 161 -6.04 7.80 -6.10
N LEU A 162 -5.55 7.20 -7.18
CA LEU A 162 -5.78 7.66 -8.55
C LEU A 162 -7.28 7.69 -8.89
N PHE A 163 -8.01 6.65 -8.53
CA PHE A 163 -9.46 6.57 -8.72
C PHE A 163 -10.19 7.75 -8.07
N HIS A 164 -9.92 8.06 -6.81
CA HIS A 164 -10.56 9.18 -6.14
C HIS A 164 -10.19 10.53 -6.76
N LEU A 165 -8.96 10.71 -7.20
CA LEU A 165 -8.50 11.91 -7.86
C LEU A 165 -9.19 12.11 -9.22
N THR A 166 -9.23 11.07 -10.05
CA THR A 166 -9.81 11.16 -11.41
C THR A 166 -11.35 11.25 -11.40
N ARG A 167 -12.02 10.59 -10.45
CA ARG A 167 -13.48 10.75 -10.25
C ARG A 167 -13.88 12.14 -9.81
N ASN A 168 -12.95 12.94 -9.34
CA ASN A 168 -13.15 14.33 -8.95
C ASN A 168 -12.25 15.28 -9.74
N ALA A 169 -11.94 14.92 -10.99
CA ALA A 169 -11.10 15.73 -11.86
C ALA A 169 -11.56 17.20 -11.91
N GLY A 170 -10.62 18.13 -11.88
CA GLY A 170 -10.85 19.55 -11.80
C GLY A 170 -11.19 20.12 -10.41
N ARG A 171 -11.41 19.25 -9.41
CA ARG A 171 -11.71 19.68 -8.02
C ARG A 171 -10.55 19.37 -7.10
N VAL A 172 -10.27 20.28 -6.16
CA VAL A 172 -9.31 20.03 -5.09
C VAL A 172 -9.92 19.08 -4.06
N LEU A 173 -9.25 17.99 -3.79
CA LEU A 173 -9.60 17.08 -2.69
C LEU A 173 -8.67 17.37 -1.49
N PRO A 174 -9.24 17.78 -0.33
CA PRO A 174 -8.46 18.03 0.87
C PRO A 174 -7.69 16.78 1.35
N HIS A 175 -6.53 16.98 2.01
CA HIS A 175 -5.69 15.91 2.53
C HIS A 175 -6.50 14.91 3.35
N HIS A 176 -7.25 15.39 4.37
CA HIS A 176 -8.06 14.53 5.24
C HIS A 176 -9.12 13.74 4.46
N THR A 177 -9.67 14.31 3.39
CA THR A 177 -10.66 13.62 2.55
C THR A 177 -10.03 12.47 1.77
N LEU A 178 -8.85 12.68 1.19
CA LEU A 178 -8.11 11.63 0.48
C LEU A 178 -7.67 10.54 1.43
N LEU A 179 -7.10 10.90 2.58
CA LEU A 179 -6.68 9.95 3.61
C LEU A 179 -7.86 9.10 4.10
N ALA A 180 -8.98 9.73 4.47
CA ALA A 180 -10.16 9.01 4.93
C ALA A 180 -10.74 8.04 3.86
N LYS A 181 -10.71 8.45 2.58
CA LYS A 181 -11.26 7.63 1.48
C LYS A 181 -10.35 6.46 1.12
N VAL A 182 -9.03 6.68 1.09
CA VAL A 182 -8.06 5.68 0.67
C VAL A 182 -7.64 4.78 1.83
N TRP A 183 -7.26 5.35 2.96
CA TRP A 183 -6.74 4.58 4.09
C TRP A 183 -7.78 4.31 5.18
N GLY A 184 -8.67 5.24 5.46
CA GLY A 184 -9.66 5.18 6.52
C GLY A 184 -9.59 6.40 7.41
N ARG A 185 -10.63 6.59 8.25
CA ARG A 185 -10.73 7.78 9.11
C ARG A 185 -9.62 7.85 10.15
N GLU A 186 -9.07 6.72 10.53
CA GLU A 186 -7.95 6.56 11.46
C GLU A 186 -6.63 7.13 10.93
N TYR A 187 -6.53 7.42 9.61
CA TYR A 187 -5.32 7.92 8.97
C TYR A 187 -5.39 9.42 8.58
N VAL A 188 -6.41 10.15 9.04
CA VAL A 188 -6.65 11.54 8.55
C VAL A 188 -5.49 12.51 8.84
N ASP A 189 -4.66 12.20 9.83
CA ASP A 189 -3.51 13.00 10.23
C ASP A 189 -2.18 12.53 9.60
N GLU A 190 -2.20 11.38 8.90
CA GLU A 190 -1.02 10.76 8.28
C GLU A 190 -0.70 11.39 6.91
N ILE A 191 -0.42 12.69 6.88
CA ILE A 191 -0.21 13.44 5.64
C ILE A 191 0.99 12.90 4.84
N ASP A 192 2.01 12.36 5.51
CA ASP A 192 3.19 11.84 4.85
C ASP A 192 2.91 10.59 4.02
N TYR A 193 1.95 9.73 4.41
CA TYR A 193 1.45 8.68 3.53
C TYR A 193 0.99 9.25 2.18
N LEU A 194 0.15 10.28 2.25
CA LEU A 194 -0.41 10.87 1.04
C LEU A 194 0.68 11.46 0.14
N LYS A 195 1.67 12.15 0.72
CA LYS A 195 2.80 12.71 -0.04
C LYS A 195 3.59 11.63 -0.77
N VAL A 196 3.92 10.52 -0.08
CA VAL A 196 4.64 9.39 -0.67
C VAL A 196 3.86 8.81 -1.84
N TYR A 197 2.58 8.52 -1.66
CA TYR A 197 1.76 7.93 -2.71
C TYR A 197 1.50 8.87 -3.89
N ILE A 198 1.37 10.17 -3.67
CA ILE A 198 1.32 11.17 -4.74
C ILE A 198 2.63 11.17 -5.53
N ARG A 199 3.79 11.14 -4.85
CA ARG A 199 5.10 11.06 -5.50
C ARG A 199 5.23 9.80 -6.35
N ARG A 200 4.82 8.63 -5.82
CA ARG A 200 4.82 7.35 -6.55
C ARG A 200 3.91 7.38 -7.77
N LEU A 201 2.68 7.93 -7.63
CA LEU A 201 1.77 8.09 -8.76
C LEU A 201 2.36 8.99 -9.85
N ARG A 202 2.93 10.13 -9.50
CA ARG A 202 3.59 11.01 -10.47
C ARG A 202 4.72 10.27 -11.18
N GLN A 203 5.59 9.58 -10.45
CA GLN A 203 6.66 8.77 -11.04
C GLN A 203 6.14 7.78 -12.07
N LYS A 204 5.04 7.07 -11.75
CA LYS A 204 4.48 6.03 -12.63
C LYS A 204 3.70 6.60 -13.82
N LEU A 205 3.01 7.72 -13.64
CA LEU A 205 2.15 8.30 -14.67
C LEU A 205 2.85 9.35 -15.55
N GLU A 206 3.87 10.03 -15.03
CA GLU A 206 4.52 11.17 -15.64
C GLU A 206 6.02 10.95 -15.89
N GLY A 207 6.61 9.91 -15.27
CA GLY A 207 8.03 9.57 -15.39
C GLY A 207 8.94 10.37 -14.46
N ASP A 208 8.50 11.53 -13.97
CA ASP A 208 9.22 12.37 -13.03
C ASP A 208 8.28 12.82 -11.89
N PRO A 209 8.60 12.50 -10.64
CA PRO A 209 7.75 12.81 -9.49
C PRO A 209 7.68 14.32 -9.17
N GLU A 210 8.63 15.12 -9.66
CA GLU A 210 8.67 16.56 -9.48
C GLU A 210 7.90 17.31 -10.59
N THR A 211 7.52 16.62 -11.66
CA THR A 211 6.74 17.22 -12.74
C THR A 211 5.34 17.59 -12.25
N ILE A 212 4.98 18.86 -12.38
CA ILE A 212 3.61 19.33 -12.15
C ILE A 212 2.80 19.05 -13.42
N GLY A 213 2.31 17.82 -13.52
CA GLY A 213 1.51 17.37 -14.65
C GLY A 213 0.02 17.25 -14.27
N ARG A 214 -0.47 16.01 -14.28
CA ARG A 214 -1.89 15.69 -14.02
C ARG A 214 -2.29 15.86 -12.56
N ILE A 215 -1.39 15.60 -11.62
CA ILE A 215 -1.67 15.68 -10.18
C ILE A 215 -1.02 16.95 -9.64
N VAL A 216 -1.81 17.97 -9.39
CA VAL A 216 -1.37 19.27 -8.90
C VAL A 216 -1.57 19.36 -7.39
N SER A 217 -0.56 19.87 -6.69
CA SER A 217 -0.63 20.18 -5.26
C SER A 217 -1.25 21.56 -5.03
N GLU A 218 -2.30 21.64 -4.23
CA GLU A 218 -2.83 22.90 -3.72
C GLU A 218 -2.31 23.07 -2.28
N ARG A 219 -1.34 23.97 -2.14
CA ARG A 219 -0.55 24.12 -0.90
C ARG A 219 -1.40 24.32 0.34
N GLY A 220 -1.21 23.49 1.34
CA GLY A 220 -1.95 23.53 2.61
C GLY A 220 -3.38 22.99 2.53
N VAL A 221 -3.88 22.61 1.35
CA VAL A 221 -5.26 22.15 1.14
C VAL A 221 -5.31 20.69 0.76
N GLY A 222 -4.69 20.30 -0.36
CA GLY A 222 -4.80 18.95 -0.89
C GLY A 222 -4.25 18.80 -2.30
N TYR A 223 -4.88 17.91 -3.06
CA TYR A 223 -4.48 17.59 -4.42
C TYR A 223 -5.64 17.64 -5.39
N LYS A 224 -5.33 17.98 -6.65
CA LYS A 224 -6.29 18.06 -7.75
C LYS A 224 -5.75 17.26 -8.94
N PHE A 225 -6.61 16.49 -9.59
CA PHE A 225 -6.34 15.95 -10.92
C PHE A 225 -6.77 16.94 -11.97
N VAL A 226 -5.87 17.32 -12.88
CA VAL A 226 -6.13 18.19 -14.02
C VAL A 226 -6.32 17.31 -15.24
N ALA A 227 -7.54 17.30 -15.77
CA ALA A 227 -7.83 16.63 -17.04
C ALA A 227 -7.32 17.49 -18.21
N ALA A 228 -6.71 16.84 -19.20
CA ALA A 228 -6.29 17.47 -20.46
C ALA A 228 -7.46 17.49 -21.44
#